data_18a7ddff0acccc0489815584ffdf7df5
#
_entry.id   18a7ddff0acccc0489815584ffdf7df5
#
_cell.length_a   1.000
_cell.length_b   1.000
_cell.length_c   1.000
_cell.angle_alpha   90.00
_cell.angle_beta   90.00
_cell.angle_gamma   90.00
#
_symmetry.space_group_name_H-M   'P 1'
#
loop_
_entity.id
_entity.type
_entity.pdbx_description
1 polymer ?
#
loop_
_entity_poly.entity_id
_entity_poly.type
_entity_poly.pdbx_seq_one_letter_code
_entity_poly.pdbx_strand_id
1 'polypeptide(L)'
;MVSDPGARRAEGGLTRKGTQTRQRIVAAAADLILEQGVAGTTLDEVRAEAGVSSSQIYHYFADKEALVHAVVDYRAQTVVGETHEPMLAAIEGIDGLRAWRDTIVSITEDAGCQGGCPLGSLGSELAELDHAARHDVAAGFSRWEAAIRACLHGMRDRGQLVPAADPGQLATAMLAALEGGLLLAQIERNTRPLAAALDVMISLTASLAPPRQPGDRAR
;
A
#
# COMPACT_ATOMS: atom_id res chain seq x y z
N MET A 1 -5.13 12.81 -54.64
CA MET A 1 -5.66 12.10 -53.46
C MET A 1 -4.64 11.02 -53.09
N VAL A 2 -3.67 11.36 -52.26
CA VAL A 2 -2.59 10.45 -51.84
C VAL A 2 -2.88 10.10 -50.40
N SER A 3 -3.19 8.84 -50.15
CA SER A 3 -3.48 8.31 -48.81
C SER A 3 -2.19 8.20 -48.02
N ASP A 4 -2.16 8.84 -46.86
CA ASP A 4 -1.09 8.75 -45.84
C ASP A 4 -1.15 7.36 -45.15
N PRO A 5 -0.06 6.54 -45.16
CA PRO A 5 -0.02 5.26 -44.47
C PRO A 5 0.61 5.32 -43.06
N GLY A 6 0.57 6.49 -42.37
CA GLY A 6 1.33 6.78 -41.14
C GLY A 6 0.60 6.65 -39.79
N ALA A 7 -0.68 6.32 -39.73
CA ALA A 7 -1.46 6.38 -38.47
C ALA A 7 -2.13 5.05 -38.11
N ARG A 8 -1.37 4.03 -37.80
CA ARG A 8 -1.82 2.86 -37.01
C ARG A 8 -0.62 2.18 -36.34
N ARG A 9 -0.04 2.76 -35.32
CA ARG A 9 0.64 1.96 -34.29
C ARG A 9 -0.41 1.56 -33.28
N ALA A 10 -0.78 0.29 -33.40
CA ALA A 10 -1.77 -0.42 -32.62
C ALA A 10 -1.49 -0.35 -31.13
N GLU A 11 -2.55 -0.22 -30.36
CA GLU A 11 -2.67 -0.72 -28.99
C GLU A 11 -2.48 -2.24 -28.98
N GLY A 12 -1.28 -2.71 -29.23
CA GLY A 12 -0.86 -4.11 -29.12
C GLY A 12 -0.49 -4.39 -27.68
N GLY A 13 -1.41 -4.92 -26.87
CA GLY A 13 -1.10 -5.42 -25.54
C GLY A 13 0.16 -6.29 -25.55
N LEU A 14 1.00 -6.19 -24.51
CA LEU A 14 2.22 -6.99 -24.39
C LEU A 14 1.88 -8.49 -24.46
N THR A 15 2.75 -9.27 -25.10
CA THR A 15 2.66 -10.72 -25.01
C THR A 15 2.84 -11.18 -23.56
N ARG A 16 2.36 -12.38 -23.19
CA ARG A 16 2.57 -12.95 -21.85
C ARG A 16 4.04 -12.87 -21.40
N LYS A 17 4.99 -13.19 -22.28
CA LYS A 17 6.43 -13.07 -22.02
C LYS A 17 6.84 -11.60 -21.81
N GLY A 18 6.30 -10.68 -22.59
CA GLY A 18 6.54 -9.24 -22.45
C GLY A 18 6.03 -8.71 -21.10
N THR A 19 4.82 -9.09 -20.70
CA THR A 19 4.26 -8.72 -19.38
C THR A 19 5.12 -9.25 -18.23
N GLN A 20 5.56 -10.50 -18.28
CA GLN A 20 6.45 -11.08 -17.27
C GLN A 20 7.80 -10.35 -17.20
N THR A 21 8.36 -9.97 -18.36
CA THR A 21 9.63 -9.22 -18.40
C THR A 21 9.44 -7.81 -17.78
N ARG A 22 8.36 -7.10 -18.13
CA ARG A 22 8.03 -5.80 -17.55
C ARG A 22 7.84 -5.89 -16.03
N GLN A 23 7.10 -6.88 -15.53
CA GLN A 23 6.90 -7.11 -14.11
C GLN A 23 8.22 -7.36 -13.37
N ARG A 24 9.12 -8.15 -13.93
CA ARG A 24 10.43 -8.43 -13.35
C ARG A 24 11.30 -7.17 -13.26
N ILE A 25 11.26 -6.28 -14.26
CA ILE A 25 11.95 -4.99 -14.24
C ILE A 25 11.39 -4.11 -13.11
N VAL A 26 10.05 -4.01 -13.00
CA VAL A 26 9.40 -3.20 -11.97
C VAL A 26 9.68 -3.73 -10.57
N ALA A 27 9.64 -5.05 -10.36
CA ALA A 27 9.96 -5.65 -9.07
C ALA A 27 11.40 -5.38 -8.66
N ALA A 28 12.38 -5.58 -9.56
CA ALA A 28 13.78 -5.27 -9.30
C ALA A 28 13.98 -3.78 -8.97
N ALA A 29 13.35 -2.88 -9.72
CA ALA A 29 13.39 -1.45 -9.43
C ALA A 29 12.77 -1.11 -8.07
N ALA A 30 11.66 -1.75 -7.73
CA ALA A 30 10.97 -1.53 -6.46
C ALA A 30 11.83 -1.94 -5.25
N ASP A 31 12.58 -3.04 -5.36
CA ASP A 31 13.46 -3.51 -4.29
C ASP A 31 14.69 -2.61 -4.15
N LEU A 32 15.34 -2.23 -5.26
CA LEU A 32 16.46 -1.28 -5.23
C LEU A 32 16.04 0.10 -4.68
N ILE A 33 14.88 0.61 -5.10
CA ILE A 33 14.37 1.90 -4.60
C ILE A 33 14.07 1.83 -3.09
N LEU A 34 13.56 0.70 -2.59
CA LEU A 34 13.31 0.53 -1.16
C LEU A 34 14.63 0.56 -0.35
N GLU A 35 15.73 0.04 -0.91
CA GLU A 35 17.03 -0.05 -0.25
C GLU A 35 17.81 1.27 -0.29
N GLN A 36 17.82 1.97 -1.42
CA GLN A 36 18.73 3.10 -1.66
C GLN A 36 18.02 4.39 -2.13
N GLY A 37 16.70 4.39 -2.15
CA GLY A 37 15.86 5.52 -2.58
C GLY A 37 15.78 5.68 -4.09
N VAL A 38 14.83 6.53 -4.52
CA VAL A 38 14.64 6.87 -5.95
C VAL A 38 15.89 7.53 -6.52
N ALA A 39 16.48 8.50 -5.80
CA ALA A 39 17.66 9.22 -6.27
C ALA A 39 18.87 8.28 -6.44
N GLY A 40 19.06 7.35 -5.51
CA GLY A 40 20.19 6.40 -5.50
C GLY A 40 20.09 5.31 -6.56
N THR A 41 18.91 5.00 -7.08
CA THR A 41 18.70 3.90 -8.03
C THR A 41 18.94 4.36 -9.48
N THR A 42 19.69 3.58 -10.26
CA THR A 42 19.96 3.84 -11.68
C THR A 42 19.30 2.78 -12.59
N LEU A 43 19.00 3.14 -13.84
CA LEU A 43 18.49 2.17 -14.82
C LEU A 43 19.47 1.03 -15.11
N ASP A 44 20.79 1.27 -14.98
CA ASP A 44 21.81 0.23 -15.18
C ASP A 44 21.81 -0.80 -14.04
N GLU A 45 21.61 -0.39 -12.79
CA GLU A 45 21.43 -1.30 -11.66
C GLU A 45 20.15 -2.11 -11.80
N VAL A 46 19.03 -1.46 -12.12
CA VAL A 46 17.76 -2.17 -12.39
C VAL A 46 17.90 -3.17 -13.53
N ARG A 47 18.62 -2.80 -14.60
CA ARG A 47 18.90 -3.69 -15.72
C ARG A 47 19.67 -4.95 -15.29
N ALA A 48 20.70 -4.74 -14.47
CA ALA A 48 21.55 -5.84 -13.97
C ALA A 48 20.74 -6.77 -13.06
N GLU A 49 19.99 -6.21 -12.11
CA GLU A 49 19.16 -6.95 -11.15
C GLU A 49 18.02 -7.71 -11.85
N ALA A 50 17.33 -7.08 -12.79
CA ALA A 50 16.26 -7.71 -13.56
C ALA A 50 16.77 -8.75 -14.60
N GLY A 51 18.08 -8.83 -14.86
CA GLY A 51 18.65 -9.74 -15.87
C GLY A 51 18.14 -9.44 -17.29
N VAL A 52 18.06 -8.16 -17.67
CA VAL A 52 17.60 -7.72 -18.99
C VAL A 52 18.66 -6.92 -19.74
N SER A 53 18.52 -6.80 -21.06
CA SER A 53 19.39 -5.94 -21.88
C SER A 53 18.96 -4.47 -21.80
N SER A 54 19.88 -3.53 -22.13
CA SER A 54 19.55 -2.11 -22.24
C SER A 54 18.42 -1.86 -23.22
N SER A 55 18.40 -2.54 -24.37
CA SER A 55 17.30 -2.41 -25.34
C SER A 55 15.96 -2.90 -24.79
N GLN A 56 15.95 -3.89 -23.88
CA GLN A 56 14.72 -4.35 -23.25
C GLN A 56 14.19 -3.34 -22.24
N ILE A 57 15.04 -2.71 -21.40
CA ILE A 57 14.56 -1.72 -20.43
C ILE A 57 13.95 -0.51 -21.16
N TYR A 58 14.62 0.04 -22.18
CA TYR A 58 14.11 1.15 -22.97
C TYR A 58 12.91 0.79 -23.87
N HIS A 59 12.68 -0.50 -24.15
CA HIS A 59 11.46 -0.96 -24.81
C HIS A 59 10.22 -0.80 -23.91
N TYR A 60 10.35 -1.02 -22.59
CA TYR A 60 9.24 -0.95 -21.63
C TYR A 60 9.10 0.41 -20.95
N PHE A 61 10.21 1.11 -20.74
CA PHE A 61 10.25 2.39 -20.01
C PHE A 61 11.10 3.39 -20.78
N ALA A 62 10.50 4.52 -21.15
CA ALA A 62 11.19 5.57 -21.91
C ALA A 62 12.36 6.18 -21.13
N ASP A 63 12.18 6.30 -19.82
CA ASP A 63 13.11 6.91 -18.88
C ASP A 63 12.91 6.35 -17.45
N LYS A 64 13.67 6.88 -16.50
CA LYS A 64 13.59 6.52 -15.09
C LYS A 64 12.24 6.95 -14.46
N GLU A 65 11.70 8.09 -14.87
CA GLU A 65 10.44 8.62 -14.37
C GLU A 65 9.28 7.65 -14.69
N ALA A 66 9.17 7.19 -15.94
CA ALA A 66 8.19 6.18 -16.34
C ALA A 66 8.32 4.86 -15.55
N LEU A 67 9.55 4.47 -15.19
CA LEU A 67 9.78 3.30 -14.35
C LEU A 67 9.34 3.56 -12.90
N VAL A 68 9.62 4.75 -12.35
CA VAL A 68 9.22 5.14 -10.98
C VAL A 68 7.69 5.13 -10.84
N HIS A 69 6.93 5.67 -11.79
CA HIS A 69 5.47 5.57 -11.80
C HIS A 69 4.99 4.12 -11.77
N ALA A 70 5.61 3.24 -12.57
CA ALA A 70 5.26 1.82 -12.55
C ALA A 70 5.62 1.14 -11.22
N VAL A 71 6.64 1.61 -10.52
CA VAL A 71 6.99 1.14 -9.16
C VAL A 71 5.96 1.61 -8.14
N VAL A 72 5.47 2.85 -8.23
CA VAL A 72 4.37 3.35 -7.36
C VAL A 72 3.13 2.48 -7.52
N ASP A 73 2.69 2.23 -8.75
CA ASP A 73 1.56 1.35 -9.05
C ASP A 73 1.76 -0.06 -8.49
N TYR A 74 2.96 -0.61 -8.67
CA TYR A 74 3.32 -1.94 -8.19
C TYR A 74 3.27 -2.01 -6.65
N ARG A 75 3.81 -1.00 -5.94
CA ARG A 75 3.76 -0.95 -4.47
C ARG A 75 2.33 -0.73 -3.95
N ALA A 76 1.53 0.10 -4.60
CA ALA A 76 0.11 0.23 -4.27
C ALA A 76 -0.64 -1.10 -4.44
N GLN A 77 -0.35 -1.86 -5.52
CA GLN A 77 -0.97 -3.16 -5.73
C GLN A 77 -0.50 -4.21 -4.72
N THR A 78 0.79 -4.34 -4.46
CA THR A 78 1.32 -5.38 -3.56
C THR A 78 1.03 -5.08 -2.09
N VAL A 79 1.22 -3.83 -1.64
CA VAL A 79 0.98 -3.45 -0.25
C VAL A 79 -0.52 -3.40 0.04
N VAL A 80 -1.27 -2.65 -0.75
CA VAL A 80 -2.70 -2.44 -0.48
C VAL A 80 -3.53 -3.58 -1.03
N GLY A 81 -3.45 -3.83 -2.35
CA GLY A 81 -4.34 -4.75 -3.06
C GLY A 81 -4.16 -6.22 -2.68
N GLU A 82 -2.92 -6.68 -2.54
CA GLU A 82 -2.64 -8.10 -2.29
C GLU A 82 -2.50 -8.43 -0.80
N THR A 83 -2.10 -7.45 0.02
CA THR A 83 -1.86 -7.68 1.45
C THR A 83 -3.02 -7.16 2.30
N HIS A 84 -3.27 -5.85 2.29
CA HIS A 84 -4.20 -5.25 3.25
C HIS A 84 -5.67 -5.39 2.89
N GLU A 85 -6.07 -5.25 1.62
CA GLU A 85 -7.48 -5.37 1.23
C GLU A 85 -8.09 -6.72 1.58
N PRO A 86 -7.45 -7.89 1.29
CA PRO A 86 -8.01 -9.18 1.67
C PRO A 86 -8.12 -9.36 3.19
N MET A 87 -7.13 -8.88 3.95
CA MET A 87 -7.14 -8.95 5.40
C MET A 87 -8.27 -8.12 5.99
N LEU A 88 -8.43 -6.87 5.53
CA LEU A 88 -9.47 -5.95 5.99
C LEU A 88 -10.88 -6.45 5.60
N ALA A 89 -11.04 -7.06 4.42
CA ALA A 89 -12.31 -7.63 3.98
C ALA A 89 -12.75 -8.83 4.82
N ALA A 90 -11.82 -9.54 5.43
CA ALA A 90 -12.10 -10.70 6.30
C ALA A 90 -12.46 -10.33 7.75
N ILE A 91 -12.38 -9.04 8.12
CA ILE A 91 -12.63 -8.58 9.49
C ILE A 91 -14.12 -8.58 9.81
N GLU A 92 -14.51 -9.33 10.82
CA GLU A 92 -15.90 -9.41 11.28
C GLU A 92 -16.19 -8.61 12.56
N GLY A 93 -15.17 -8.00 13.20
CA GLY A 93 -15.36 -7.23 14.44
C GLY A 93 -14.05 -6.80 15.06
N ILE A 94 -14.11 -6.33 16.30
CA ILE A 94 -12.94 -5.79 17.03
C ILE A 94 -11.80 -6.83 17.16
N ASP A 95 -12.12 -8.10 17.37
CA ASP A 95 -11.09 -9.15 17.46
C ASP A 95 -10.39 -9.38 16.12
N GLY A 96 -11.11 -9.20 14.99
CA GLY A 96 -10.51 -9.20 13.66
C GLY A 96 -9.56 -8.02 13.45
N LEU A 97 -9.89 -6.81 13.96
CA LEU A 97 -8.98 -5.66 13.95
C LEU A 97 -7.73 -5.93 14.79
N ARG A 98 -7.85 -6.59 15.93
CA ARG A 98 -6.69 -7.02 16.74
C ARG A 98 -5.81 -8.01 16.01
N ALA A 99 -6.40 -9.01 15.38
CA ALA A 99 -5.66 -10.00 14.58
C ALA A 99 -4.94 -9.35 13.38
N TRP A 100 -5.59 -8.40 12.70
CA TRP A 100 -4.97 -7.60 11.64
C TRP A 100 -3.76 -6.81 12.18
N ARG A 101 -3.90 -6.12 13.31
CA ARG A 101 -2.81 -5.41 13.98
C ARG A 101 -1.65 -6.35 14.33
N ASP A 102 -1.95 -7.53 14.92
CA ASP A 102 -0.94 -8.51 15.30
C ASP A 102 -0.16 -9.02 14.08
N THR A 103 -0.85 -9.24 12.96
CA THR A 103 -0.22 -9.64 11.70
C THR A 103 0.74 -8.56 11.19
N ILE A 104 0.34 -7.29 11.21
CA ILE A 104 1.21 -6.18 10.75
C ILE A 104 2.44 -6.06 11.66
N VAL A 105 2.26 -6.15 12.97
CA VAL A 105 3.36 -6.13 13.93
C VAL A 105 4.33 -7.29 13.65
N SER A 106 3.83 -8.50 13.46
CA SER A 106 4.67 -9.68 13.14
C SER A 106 5.43 -9.51 11.84
N ILE A 107 4.78 -9.05 10.76
CA ILE A 107 5.45 -8.78 9.47
C ILE A 107 6.57 -7.75 9.65
N THR A 108 6.34 -6.70 10.45
CA THR A 108 7.33 -5.66 10.73
C THR A 108 8.50 -6.19 11.55
N GLU A 109 8.25 -7.07 12.53
CA GLU A 109 9.27 -7.74 13.33
C GLU A 109 10.11 -8.68 12.48
N ASP A 110 9.49 -9.51 11.66
CA ASP A 110 10.15 -10.46 10.76
C ASP A 110 11.07 -9.75 9.75
N ALA A 111 10.69 -8.52 9.33
CA ALA A 111 11.52 -7.64 8.52
C ALA A 111 12.61 -6.91 9.33
N GLY A 112 12.77 -7.19 10.63
CA GLY A 112 13.74 -6.50 11.50
C GLY A 112 13.45 -5.00 11.65
N CYS A 113 12.20 -4.59 11.54
CA CYS A 113 11.76 -3.18 11.52
C CYS A 113 12.52 -2.36 10.45
N GLN A 114 12.78 -2.94 9.27
CA GLN A 114 13.45 -2.26 8.16
C GLN A 114 12.46 -1.93 7.04
N GLY A 115 12.80 -0.93 6.21
CA GLY A 115 12.03 -0.55 5.02
C GLY A 115 10.76 0.28 5.30
N GLY A 116 10.17 0.22 6.49
CA GLY A 116 8.93 0.94 6.81
C GLY A 116 7.78 0.57 5.88
N CYS A 117 6.94 1.53 5.51
CA CYS A 117 5.93 1.36 4.46
C CYS A 117 6.55 1.63 3.08
N PRO A 118 6.62 0.64 2.16
CA PRO A 118 7.19 0.87 0.84
C PRO A 118 6.48 1.95 0.02
N LEU A 119 5.16 2.11 0.19
CA LEU A 119 4.39 3.19 -0.45
C LEU A 119 4.65 4.54 0.22
N GLY A 120 4.74 4.56 1.56
CA GLY A 120 5.03 5.76 2.35
C GLY A 120 6.43 6.31 2.08
N SER A 121 7.43 5.44 1.90
CA SER A 121 8.79 5.83 1.51
C SER A 121 8.82 6.54 0.16
N LEU A 122 8.14 6.00 -0.86
CA LEU A 122 7.97 6.66 -2.16
C LEU A 122 7.26 8.02 -2.00
N GLY A 123 6.22 8.09 -1.18
CA GLY A 123 5.50 9.32 -0.89
C GLY A 123 6.41 10.41 -0.33
N SER A 124 7.25 10.09 0.65
CA SER A 124 8.16 11.07 1.27
C SER A 124 9.26 11.56 0.32
N GLU A 125 9.72 10.74 -0.62
CA GLU A 125 10.72 11.16 -1.60
C GLU A 125 10.14 11.97 -2.76
N LEU A 126 8.92 11.60 -3.22
CA LEU A 126 8.37 12.10 -4.48
C LEU A 126 7.37 13.24 -4.31
N ALA A 127 6.79 13.43 -3.11
CA ALA A 127 5.68 14.36 -2.90
C ALA A 127 5.97 15.80 -3.33
N GLU A 128 7.21 16.27 -3.16
CA GLU A 128 7.62 17.63 -3.49
C GLU A 128 8.36 17.72 -4.84
N LEU A 129 8.80 16.60 -5.40
CA LEU A 129 9.65 16.55 -6.57
C LEU A 129 8.89 16.22 -7.86
N ASP A 130 7.83 15.42 -7.76
CA ASP A 130 7.07 14.89 -8.88
C ASP A 130 5.57 14.94 -8.60
N HIS A 131 4.87 15.86 -9.25
CA HIS A 131 3.43 16.05 -9.07
C HIS A 131 2.60 14.84 -9.53
N ALA A 132 3.03 14.15 -10.59
CA ALA A 132 2.31 12.98 -11.10
C ALA A 132 2.51 11.79 -10.16
N ALA A 133 3.76 11.50 -9.77
CA ALA A 133 4.05 10.44 -8.80
C ALA A 133 3.38 10.69 -7.44
N ARG A 134 3.34 11.96 -6.96
CA ARG A 134 2.56 12.33 -5.77
C ARG A 134 1.09 11.98 -5.91
N HIS A 135 0.49 12.23 -7.06
CA HIS A 135 -0.91 11.90 -7.33
C HIS A 135 -1.13 10.38 -7.29
N ASP A 136 -0.23 9.59 -7.88
CA ASP A 136 -0.31 8.13 -7.90
C ASP A 136 -0.15 7.53 -6.50
N VAL A 137 0.80 8.03 -5.71
CA VAL A 137 0.95 7.65 -4.29
C VAL A 137 -0.30 8.00 -3.49
N ALA A 138 -0.86 9.20 -3.67
CA ALA A 138 -2.09 9.62 -3.00
C ALA A 138 -3.28 8.73 -3.38
N ALA A 139 -3.37 8.27 -4.64
CA ALA A 139 -4.38 7.33 -5.07
C ALA A 139 -4.22 5.96 -4.37
N GLY A 140 -2.98 5.48 -4.19
CA GLY A 140 -2.68 4.27 -3.43
C GLY A 140 -3.13 4.36 -1.96
N PHE A 141 -2.82 5.45 -1.28
CA PHE A 141 -3.29 5.70 0.09
C PHE A 141 -4.81 5.86 0.17
N SER A 142 -5.44 6.53 -0.79
CA SER A 142 -6.90 6.66 -0.86
C SER A 142 -7.59 5.30 -1.00
N ARG A 143 -6.99 4.39 -1.77
CA ARG A 143 -7.45 3.00 -1.89
C ARG A 143 -7.33 2.26 -0.56
N TRP A 144 -6.23 2.41 0.16
CA TRP A 144 -6.04 1.79 1.48
C TRP A 144 -7.04 2.31 2.51
N GLU A 145 -7.19 3.64 2.58
CA GLU A 145 -8.21 4.26 3.44
C GLU A 145 -9.62 3.74 3.11
N ALA A 146 -9.96 3.61 1.83
CA ALA A 146 -11.25 3.08 1.40
C ALA A 146 -11.47 1.63 1.87
N ALA A 147 -10.44 0.79 1.89
CA ALA A 147 -10.51 -0.58 2.41
C ALA A 147 -10.77 -0.61 3.92
N ILE A 148 -10.06 0.21 4.69
CA ILE A 148 -10.28 0.36 6.14
C ILE A 148 -11.70 0.89 6.40
N ARG A 149 -12.12 1.91 5.66
CA ARG A 149 -13.46 2.49 5.77
C ARG A 149 -14.56 1.47 5.45
N ALA A 150 -14.38 0.65 4.42
CA ALA A 150 -15.34 -0.42 4.07
C ALA A 150 -15.47 -1.46 5.20
N CYS A 151 -14.36 -1.86 5.80
CA CYS A 151 -14.35 -2.74 6.99
C CYS A 151 -15.18 -2.14 8.12
N LEU A 152 -14.94 -0.88 8.49
CA LEU A 152 -15.64 -0.19 9.57
C LEU A 152 -17.12 0.07 9.25
N HIS A 153 -17.48 0.35 7.99
CA HIS A 153 -18.87 0.39 7.53
C HIS A 153 -19.55 -0.96 7.75
N GLY A 154 -18.92 -2.06 7.33
CA GLY A 154 -19.44 -3.40 7.55
C GLY A 154 -19.67 -3.70 9.04
N MET A 155 -18.79 -3.28 9.93
CA MET A 155 -18.97 -3.40 11.38
C MET A 155 -20.17 -2.58 11.86
N ARG A 156 -20.35 -1.34 11.39
CA ARG A 156 -21.50 -0.51 11.74
C ARG A 156 -22.81 -1.11 11.22
N ASP A 157 -22.86 -1.59 10.00
CA ASP A 157 -24.03 -2.20 9.38
C ASP A 157 -24.47 -3.48 10.09
N ARG A 158 -23.53 -4.21 10.69
CA ARG A 158 -23.79 -5.36 11.56
C ARG A 158 -24.18 -4.96 13.00
N GLY A 159 -24.30 -3.67 13.30
CA GLY A 159 -24.66 -3.17 14.63
C GLY A 159 -23.53 -3.31 15.68
N GLN A 160 -22.31 -3.51 15.25
CA GLN A 160 -21.13 -3.63 16.14
C GLN A 160 -20.55 -2.27 16.53
N LEU A 161 -20.94 -1.21 15.82
CA LEU A 161 -20.63 0.18 16.14
C LEU A 161 -21.94 0.97 16.24
N VAL A 162 -21.96 2.00 17.12
CA VAL A 162 -23.12 2.89 17.24
C VAL A 162 -23.35 3.66 15.92
N PRO A 163 -24.62 4.05 15.61
CA PRO A 163 -24.90 4.78 14.38
C PRO A 163 -24.16 6.12 14.22
N ALA A 164 -23.78 6.72 15.36
CA ALA A 164 -23.00 7.97 15.40
C ALA A 164 -21.51 7.78 15.10
N ALA A 165 -21.00 6.55 15.02
CA ALA A 165 -19.61 6.32 14.62
C ALA A 165 -19.40 6.78 13.17
N ASP A 166 -18.31 7.50 12.94
CA ASP A 166 -17.89 7.95 11.60
C ASP A 166 -16.77 7.03 11.05
N PRO A 167 -17.09 6.05 10.18
CA PRO A 167 -16.09 5.18 9.59
C PRO A 167 -15.06 5.90 8.73
N GLY A 168 -15.40 7.04 8.14
CA GLY A 168 -14.47 7.85 7.36
C GLY A 168 -13.37 8.43 8.24
N GLN A 169 -13.76 9.14 9.31
CA GLN A 169 -12.82 9.73 10.27
C GLN A 169 -11.95 8.66 10.94
N LEU A 170 -12.55 7.54 11.34
CA LEU A 170 -11.81 6.42 11.94
C LEU A 170 -10.81 5.80 10.96
N ALA A 171 -11.17 5.65 9.69
CA ALA A 171 -10.28 5.09 8.66
C ALA A 171 -9.06 5.99 8.40
N THR A 172 -9.29 7.30 8.23
CA THR A 172 -8.21 8.28 8.07
C THR A 172 -7.27 8.25 9.27
N ALA A 173 -7.80 8.25 10.50
CA ALA A 173 -7.00 8.23 11.71
C ALA A 173 -6.23 6.91 11.88
N MET A 174 -6.86 5.77 11.53
CA MET A 174 -6.22 4.44 11.61
C MET A 174 -5.08 4.30 10.60
N LEU A 175 -5.27 4.80 9.36
CA LEU A 175 -4.21 4.82 8.36
C LEU A 175 -3.04 5.72 8.79
N ALA A 176 -3.33 6.91 9.32
CA ALA A 176 -2.30 7.81 9.84
C ALA A 176 -1.53 7.21 11.04
N ALA A 177 -2.22 6.50 11.93
CA ALA A 177 -1.60 5.79 13.05
C ALA A 177 -0.70 4.63 12.58
N LEU A 178 -1.13 3.89 11.54
CA LEU A 178 -0.36 2.84 10.91
C LEU A 178 0.91 3.38 10.28
N GLU A 179 0.81 4.39 9.42
CA GLU A 179 1.97 4.99 8.73
C GLU A 179 2.96 5.63 9.71
N GLY A 180 2.47 6.40 10.68
CA GLY A 180 3.31 6.96 11.75
C GLY A 180 3.97 5.89 12.61
N GLY A 181 3.23 4.83 12.93
CA GLY A 181 3.73 3.67 13.66
C GLY A 181 4.83 2.92 12.92
N LEU A 182 4.67 2.68 11.62
CA LEU A 182 5.67 2.03 10.76
C LEU A 182 6.95 2.88 10.65
N LEU A 183 6.80 4.20 10.46
CA LEU A 183 7.95 5.11 10.42
C LEU A 183 8.74 5.10 11.73
N LEU A 184 8.06 5.20 12.87
CA LEU A 184 8.72 5.17 14.18
C LEU A 184 9.33 3.80 14.47
N ALA A 185 8.67 2.71 14.10
CA ALA A 185 9.21 1.36 14.24
C ALA A 185 10.51 1.20 13.44
N GLN A 186 10.56 1.75 12.22
CA GLN A 186 11.76 1.77 11.39
C GLN A 186 12.91 2.55 12.04
N ILE A 187 12.63 3.72 12.63
CA ILE A 187 13.64 4.57 13.26
C ILE A 187 14.14 3.95 14.57
N GLU A 188 13.24 3.46 15.41
CA GLU A 188 13.56 2.92 16.73
C GLU A 188 14.00 1.44 16.69
N ARG A 189 13.88 0.76 15.55
CA ARG A 189 14.15 -0.68 15.37
C ARG A 189 13.38 -1.56 16.36
N ASN A 190 12.16 -1.18 16.66
CA ASN A 190 11.22 -1.97 17.46
C ASN A 190 9.76 -1.63 17.09
N THR A 191 8.86 -2.57 17.28
CA THR A 191 7.44 -2.45 16.89
C THR A 191 6.56 -1.75 17.92
N ARG A 192 7.10 -1.34 19.07
CA ARG A 192 6.31 -0.72 20.16
C ARG A 192 5.49 0.49 19.71
N PRO A 193 6.03 1.45 18.93
CA PRO A 193 5.25 2.60 18.47
C PRO A 193 4.08 2.19 17.55
N LEU A 194 4.31 1.25 16.64
CA LEU A 194 3.30 0.72 15.73
C LEU A 194 2.17 0.03 16.51
N ALA A 195 2.54 -0.88 17.42
CA ALA A 195 1.60 -1.58 18.27
C ALA A 195 0.76 -0.60 19.10
N ALA A 196 1.40 0.35 19.78
CA ALA A 196 0.72 1.32 20.63
C ALA A 196 -0.25 2.21 19.83
N ALA A 197 0.14 2.70 18.66
CA ALA A 197 -0.71 3.55 17.83
C ALA A 197 -1.97 2.80 17.36
N LEU A 198 -1.81 1.57 16.87
CA LEU A 198 -2.93 0.74 16.44
C LEU A 198 -3.81 0.29 17.62
N ASP A 199 -3.23 -0.04 18.78
CA ASP A 199 -3.99 -0.40 19.99
C ASP A 199 -4.91 0.74 20.45
N VAL A 200 -4.44 1.98 20.41
CA VAL A 200 -5.26 3.15 20.73
C VAL A 200 -6.41 3.30 19.76
N MET A 201 -6.15 3.15 18.45
CA MET A 201 -7.19 3.25 17.43
C MET A 201 -8.24 2.13 17.54
N ILE A 202 -7.80 0.90 17.83
CA ILE A 202 -8.70 -0.24 18.02
C ILE A 202 -9.50 -0.06 19.32
N SER A 203 -8.90 0.44 20.38
CA SER A 203 -9.58 0.72 21.64
C SER A 203 -10.62 1.85 21.50
N LEU A 204 -10.31 2.89 20.74
CA LEU A 204 -11.28 3.93 20.38
C LEU A 204 -12.44 3.33 19.60
N THR A 205 -12.17 2.53 18.58
CA THR A 205 -13.21 1.85 17.78
C THR A 205 -14.07 0.94 18.65
N ALA A 206 -13.46 0.19 19.57
CA ALA A 206 -14.18 -0.67 20.53
C ALA A 206 -15.07 0.11 21.49
N SER A 207 -14.68 1.32 21.89
CA SER A 207 -15.49 2.18 22.76
C SER A 207 -16.77 2.70 22.09
N LEU A 208 -16.81 2.66 20.76
CA LEU A 208 -17.99 2.99 19.95
C LEU A 208 -18.91 1.77 19.70
N ALA A 209 -18.66 0.64 20.36
CA ALA A 209 -19.60 -0.48 20.34
C ALA A 209 -20.88 -0.10 21.13
N PRO A 210 -22.06 -0.59 20.69
CA PRO A 210 -23.31 -0.34 21.44
C PRO A 210 -23.20 -0.99 22.84
N PRO A 211 -23.86 -0.41 23.88
CA PRO A 211 -23.88 -0.99 25.19
C PRO A 211 -24.48 -2.41 25.12
N ARG A 212 -23.82 -3.38 25.79
CA ARG A 212 -24.32 -4.76 25.86
C ARG A 212 -25.72 -4.77 26.51
N GLN A 213 -26.70 -5.35 25.83
CA GLN A 213 -28.03 -5.49 26.42
C GLN A 213 -27.98 -6.47 27.60
N PRO A 214 -28.76 -6.22 28.70
CA PRO A 214 -28.76 -7.05 29.92
C PRO A 214 -29.30 -8.48 29.73
N GLY A 215 -29.22 -9.08 28.58
CA GLY A 215 -29.72 -10.44 28.28
C GLY A 215 -28.71 -11.35 27.60
N ASP A 216 -27.52 -10.86 27.23
CA ASP A 216 -26.56 -11.56 26.38
C ASP A 216 -25.54 -12.43 27.13
N ARG A 217 -25.80 -12.73 28.41
CA ARG A 217 -24.91 -13.55 29.26
C ARG A 217 -25.23 -15.04 29.30
N ALA A 218 -26.12 -15.54 28.43
CA ALA A 218 -26.51 -16.94 28.45
C ALA A 218 -26.83 -17.46 27.03
N ARG A 219 -25.82 -17.73 26.24
CA ARG A 219 -25.91 -18.78 25.21
C ARG A 219 -24.53 -19.35 24.96
#